data_06761b673a67a0932b600db7dbef8c39
#
_entry.id   06761b673a67a0932b600db7dbef8c39
#
_cell.length_a   1.000
_cell.length_b   1.000
_cell.length_c   1.000
_cell.angle_alpha   90.00
_cell.angle_beta   90.00
_cell.angle_gamma   90.00
#
_symmetry.space_group_name_H-M   'P 1'
#
loop_
_entity.id
_entity.type
_entity.pdbx_description
1 polymer ?
#
loop_
_entity_poly.entity_id
_entity_poly.type
_entity_poly.pdbx_seq_one_letter_code
_entity_poly.pdbx_strand_id
1 'polypeptide(L)'
;QTACAKPSWTTAAECGNAQYLNDTSSNNNDWHCIECPSGGACEGETTIHALPPLFGWWPVPLAQRKNARDMFEECLYHPACLGVPNAALEKKYFATDNALDDLAKRPYNRTHSNNNYTCNVNNGFSNRSRLCHSCNNNYRRAGANQCAECPDAAANWGLMFLGFCMILIGLTFIAGTAI
;
A
#
# COMPACT_ATOMS: atom_id res chain seq x y z
N GLN A 1 -41.26 -1.34 -33.14
CA GLN A 1 -40.38 -1.25 -31.97
C GLN A 1 -38.98 -1.04 -32.51
N THR A 2 -38.48 0.22 -32.49
CA THR A 2 -37.08 0.52 -32.75
C THR A 2 -36.26 -0.05 -31.61
N ALA A 3 -35.52 -1.13 -31.87
CA ALA A 3 -34.53 -1.62 -30.91
C ALA A 3 -33.56 -0.50 -30.60
N CYS A 4 -33.37 -0.14 -29.35
CA CYS A 4 -32.34 0.79 -28.95
C CYS A 4 -31.01 0.25 -29.43
N ALA A 5 -30.27 1.02 -30.22
CA ALA A 5 -28.93 0.63 -30.64
C ALA A 5 -28.05 0.45 -29.38
N LYS A 6 -27.30 -0.65 -29.31
CA LYS A 6 -26.32 -0.84 -28.23
C LYS A 6 -25.37 0.35 -28.31
N PRO A 7 -25.15 1.09 -27.20
CA PRO A 7 -24.18 2.16 -27.18
C PRO A 7 -22.80 1.57 -27.56
N SER A 8 -22.11 2.20 -28.49
CA SER A 8 -20.71 1.88 -28.81
C SER A 8 -19.82 2.92 -28.14
N TRP A 9 -18.86 2.45 -27.37
CA TRP A 9 -17.86 3.30 -26.73
C TRP A 9 -16.58 3.26 -27.55
N THR A 10 -15.99 4.39 -27.80
CA THR A 10 -14.74 4.52 -28.56
C THR A 10 -13.61 5.10 -27.72
N THR A 11 -13.95 5.80 -26.64
CA THR A 11 -13.00 6.44 -25.73
C THR A 11 -13.45 6.29 -24.28
N ALA A 12 -12.48 6.33 -23.36
CA ALA A 12 -12.77 6.27 -21.93
C ALA A 12 -13.55 7.51 -21.42
N ALA A 13 -13.48 8.64 -22.13
CA ALA A 13 -14.24 9.85 -21.82
C ALA A 13 -15.77 9.66 -21.88
N GLU A 14 -16.23 8.64 -22.59
CA GLU A 14 -17.65 8.31 -22.71
C GLU A 14 -18.18 7.55 -21.49
N CYS A 15 -17.30 7.06 -20.59
CA CYS A 15 -17.66 6.42 -19.35
C CYS A 15 -17.96 7.45 -18.25
N GLY A 16 -18.84 7.11 -17.33
CA GLY A 16 -19.12 7.95 -16.17
C GLY A 16 -17.96 7.96 -15.17
N ASN A 17 -17.95 8.95 -14.26
CA ASN A 17 -16.89 9.13 -13.25
C ASN A 17 -16.69 7.92 -12.31
N ALA A 18 -17.67 7.03 -12.19
CA ALA A 18 -17.59 5.80 -11.40
C ALA A 18 -17.39 4.56 -12.28
N GLN A 19 -16.92 4.73 -13.51
CA GLN A 19 -16.75 3.66 -14.49
C GLN A 19 -15.40 3.78 -15.18
N TYR A 20 -14.92 2.66 -15.71
CA TYR A 20 -13.76 2.60 -16.59
C TYR A 20 -14.14 1.90 -17.89
N LEU A 21 -13.41 2.18 -18.96
CA LEU A 21 -13.59 1.51 -20.24
C LEU A 21 -12.86 0.16 -20.24
N ASN A 22 -13.60 -0.91 -20.51
CA ASN A 22 -13.02 -2.21 -20.81
C ASN A 22 -12.71 -2.31 -22.31
N ASP A 23 -11.48 -2.05 -22.65
CA ASP A 23 -10.89 -2.07 -23.99
C ASP A 23 -10.05 -3.34 -24.26
N THR A 24 -10.32 -4.44 -23.55
CA THR A 24 -9.55 -5.69 -23.71
C THR A 24 -9.79 -6.40 -25.03
N SER A 25 -10.94 -6.17 -25.67
CA SER A 25 -11.24 -6.73 -26.98
C SER A 25 -10.53 -5.96 -28.08
N SER A 26 -10.00 -6.67 -29.09
CA SER A 26 -9.49 -6.06 -30.31
C SER A 26 -10.61 -5.45 -31.19
N ASN A 27 -11.86 -5.78 -30.92
CA ASN A 27 -13.03 -5.24 -31.60
C ASN A 27 -13.70 -4.17 -30.72
N ASN A 28 -13.69 -2.94 -31.18
CA ASN A 28 -14.25 -1.79 -30.47
C ASN A 28 -15.78 -1.94 -30.18
N ASN A 29 -16.49 -2.75 -30.98
CA ASN A 29 -17.91 -3.00 -30.74
C ASN A 29 -18.19 -3.79 -29.46
N ASP A 30 -17.17 -4.43 -28.90
CA ASP A 30 -17.25 -5.18 -27.66
C ASP A 30 -16.84 -4.35 -26.43
N TRP A 31 -16.32 -3.15 -26.69
CA TRP A 31 -15.94 -2.25 -25.61
C TRP A 31 -17.17 -1.79 -24.84
N HIS A 32 -17.03 -1.64 -23.55
CA HIS A 32 -18.12 -1.20 -22.67
C HIS A 32 -17.59 -0.60 -21.39
N CYS A 33 -18.34 0.31 -20.82
CA CYS A 33 -18.04 0.87 -19.51
C CYS A 33 -18.46 -0.08 -18.41
N ILE A 34 -17.57 -0.32 -17.46
CA ILE A 34 -17.78 -1.18 -16.29
C ILE A 34 -17.67 -0.34 -15.03
N GLU A 35 -18.44 -0.67 -14.01
CA GLU A 35 -18.36 -0.04 -12.69
C GLU A 35 -16.95 -0.16 -12.10
N CYS A 36 -16.51 0.90 -11.43
CA CYS A 36 -15.21 0.97 -10.80
C CYS A 36 -15.07 -0.15 -9.75
N PRO A 37 -14.03 -0.97 -9.83
CA PRO A 37 -13.78 -1.99 -8.83
C PRO A 37 -13.35 -1.35 -7.52
N SER A 38 -13.64 -2.02 -6.40
CA SER A 38 -13.14 -1.61 -5.10
C SER A 38 -11.62 -1.46 -5.14
N GLY A 39 -11.11 -0.33 -4.65
CA GLY A 39 -9.68 -0.03 -4.64
C GLY A 39 -9.11 0.53 -5.94
N GLY A 40 -9.91 0.69 -6.98
CA GLY A 40 -9.54 1.37 -8.21
C GLY A 40 -9.98 2.85 -8.21
N ALA A 41 -9.24 3.70 -8.91
CA ALA A 41 -9.63 5.10 -9.13
C ALA A 41 -10.06 5.28 -10.57
N CYS A 42 -11.36 5.45 -10.79
CA CYS A 42 -11.96 5.64 -12.11
C CYS A 42 -12.19 7.11 -12.45
N GLU A 43 -11.67 8.03 -11.67
CA GLU A 43 -11.77 9.44 -11.96
C GLU A 43 -10.97 9.80 -13.22
N GLY A 44 -11.69 10.37 -14.20
CA GLY A 44 -11.11 10.71 -15.48
C GLY A 44 -11.07 9.52 -16.46
N GLU A 45 -10.68 9.77 -17.66
CA GLU A 45 -10.66 8.90 -18.82
C GLU A 45 -9.80 7.62 -18.63
N THR A 46 -10.24 6.71 -17.79
CA THR A 46 -9.50 5.49 -17.40
C THR A 46 -9.92 4.27 -18.20
N THR A 47 -8.93 3.52 -18.68
CA THR A 47 -9.12 2.22 -19.30
C THR A 47 -8.70 1.12 -18.32
N ILE A 48 -9.06 -0.15 -18.60
CA ILE A 48 -8.69 -1.30 -17.76
C ILE A 48 -7.17 -1.44 -17.59
N HIS A 49 -6.39 -1.04 -18.59
CA HIS A 49 -4.93 -1.14 -18.57
C HIS A 49 -4.25 0.00 -17.82
N ALA A 50 -4.94 1.15 -17.70
CA ALA A 50 -4.44 2.36 -17.06
C ALA A 50 -5.10 2.64 -15.71
N LEU A 51 -5.96 1.74 -15.21
CA LEU A 51 -6.70 1.94 -13.98
C LEU A 51 -5.77 1.92 -12.76
N PRO A 52 -5.60 3.07 -12.07
CA PRO A 52 -4.70 3.18 -10.94
C PRO A 52 -5.34 2.65 -9.64
N PRO A 53 -4.54 2.08 -8.72
CA PRO A 53 -5.02 1.75 -7.38
C PRO A 53 -5.23 3.02 -6.56
N LEU A 54 -6.20 3.01 -5.68
CA LEU A 54 -6.35 3.96 -4.60
C LEU A 54 -5.26 3.75 -3.53
N PHE A 55 -4.91 4.81 -2.79
CA PHE A 55 -4.05 4.71 -1.61
C PHE A 55 -4.56 3.61 -0.67
N GLY A 56 -3.64 2.75 -0.23
CA GLY A 56 -3.95 1.60 0.61
C GLY A 56 -4.33 0.32 -0.14
N TRP A 57 -4.32 0.35 -1.48
CA TRP A 57 -4.65 -0.79 -2.31
C TRP A 57 -3.48 -1.22 -3.19
N TRP A 58 -3.40 -2.51 -3.46
CA TRP A 58 -2.37 -3.13 -4.28
C TRP A 58 -2.98 -3.67 -5.58
N PRO A 59 -2.42 -3.37 -6.75
CA PRO A 59 -2.90 -3.92 -8.02
C PRO A 59 -2.54 -5.41 -8.10
N VAL A 60 -3.55 -6.25 -8.26
CA VAL A 60 -3.37 -7.69 -8.45
C VAL A 60 -2.87 -7.96 -9.87
N PRO A 61 -1.74 -8.65 -10.06
CA PRO A 61 -1.25 -9.02 -11.39
C PRO A 61 -2.29 -9.81 -12.20
N LEU A 62 -2.37 -9.55 -13.49
CA LEU A 62 -3.40 -10.14 -14.36
C LEU A 62 -3.46 -11.68 -14.24
N ALA A 63 -2.30 -12.34 -14.16
CA ALA A 63 -2.20 -13.79 -14.03
C ALA A 63 -2.75 -14.35 -12.70
N GLN A 64 -2.99 -13.51 -11.71
CA GLN A 64 -3.48 -13.89 -10.38
C GLN A 64 -4.94 -13.51 -10.14
N ARG A 65 -5.56 -12.78 -11.07
CA ARG A 65 -6.96 -12.36 -10.96
C ARG A 65 -7.88 -13.56 -11.21
N LYS A 66 -8.77 -13.82 -10.28
CA LYS A 66 -9.79 -14.86 -10.46
C LYS A 66 -11.00 -14.35 -11.23
N ASN A 67 -11.31 -13.07 -11.06
CA ASN A 67 -12.44 -12.39 -11.69
C ASN A 67 -12.05 -10.97 -12.09
N ALA A 68 -12.83 -10.35 -12.98
CA ALA A 68 -12.65 -8.94 -13.35
C ALA A 68 -12.79 -7.96 -12.16
N ARG A 69 -13.42 -8.38 -11.06
CA ARG A 69 -13.59 -7.58 -9.84
C ARG A 69 -12.37 -7.65 -8.91
N ASP A 70 -11.54 -8.68 -9.04
CA ASP A 70 -10.36 -8.91 -8.19
C ASP A 70 -9.14 -8.15 -8.72
N MET A 71 -9.33 -6.91 -9.17
CA MET A 71 -8.25 -6.10 -9.74
C MET A 71 -7.33 -5.51 -8.70
N PHE A 72 -7.84 -5.27 -7.50
CA PHE A 72 -7.12 -4.66 -6.40
C PHE A 72 -7.37 -5.44 -5.11
N GLU A 73 -6.34 -5.47 -4.26
CA GLU A 73 -6.37 -6.11 -2.94
C GLU A 73 -5.98 -5.08 -1.88
N GLU A 74 -6.71 -5.06 -0.78
CA GLU A 74 -6.46 -4.12 0.31
C GLU A 74 -5.16 -4.49 1.03
N CYS A 75 -4.29 -3.51 1.24
CA CYS A 75 -3.03 -3.73 1.94
C CYS A 75 -3.26 -3.87 3.44
N LEU A 76 -2.58 -4.82 4.07
CA LEU A 76 -2.67 -5.08 5.52
C LEU A 76 -2.32 -3.84 6.36
N TYR A 77 -1.45 -3.00 5.86
CA TYR A 77 -1.14 -1.69 6.39
C TYR A 77 -1.25 -0.67 5.26
N HIS A 78 -2.34 0.08 5.24
CA HIS A 78 -2.66 0.98 4.13
C HIS A 78 -1.53 1.95 3.75
N PRO A 79 -0.82 2.59 4.71
CA PRO A 79 0.29 3.49 4.38
C PRO A 79 1.47 2.84 3.67
N ALA A 80 1.53 1.50 3.64
CA ALA A 80 2.55 0.77 2.89
C ALA A 80 2.34 0.81 1.37
N CYS A 81 1.10 0.96 0.92
CA CYS A 81 0.72 0.91 -0.48
C CYS A 81 0.38 2.29 -1.01
N LEU A 82 1.25 2.79 -1.88
CA LEU A 82 1.04 4.06 -2.54
C LEU A 82 0.04 3.90 -3.69
N GLY A 83 -0.80 4.91 -3.88
CA GLY A 83 -1.81 4.94 -4.93
C GLY A 83 -2.28 6.37 -5.18
N VAL A 84 -3.37 6.55 -5.89
CA VAL A 84 -4.00 7.88 -6.02
C VAL A 84 -4.77 8.22 -4.74
N PRO A 85 -5.11 9.51 -4.51
CA PRO A 85 -5.79 9.94 -3.29
C PRO A 85 -7.03 9.11 -2.96
N ASN A 86 -7.15 8.74 -1.67
CA ASN A 86 -8.30 8.04 -1.11
C ASN A 86 -8.77 8.80 0.13
N ALA A 87 -9.73 9.70 -0.06
CA ALA A 87 -10.18 10.63 0.99
C ALA A 87 -10.62 9.93 2.29
N ALA A 88 -11.20 8.73 2.19
CA ALA A 88 -11.64 7.97 3.35
C ALA A 88 -10.46 7.47 4.20
N LEU A 89 -9.43 6.91 3.56
CA LEU A 89 -8.24 6.43 4.24
C LEU A 89 -7.29 7.58 4.63
N GLU A 90 -7.18 8.60 3.79
CA GLU A 90 -6.37 9.78 4.10
C GLU A 90 -6.85 10.45 5.39
N LYS A 91 -8.15 10.64 5.56
CA LYS A 91 -8.72 11.19 6.79
C LYS A 91 -8.37 10.34 8.01
N LYS A 92 -8.31 9.02 7.87
CA LYS A 92 -7.99 8.11 8.97
C LYS A 92 -6.52 8.17 9.37
N TYR A 93 -5.60 8.32 8.40
CA TYR A 93 -4.16 8.21 8.65
C TYR A 93 -3.44 9.55 8.72
N PHE A 94 -4.00 10.62 8.14
CA PHE A 94 -3.35 11.93 8.04
C PHE A 94 -4.07 13.04 8.82
N ALA A 95 -5.25 12.78 9.39
CA ALA A 95 -6.03 13.82 10.07
C ALA A 95 -5.80 13.89 11.59
N THR A 96 -4.96 13.03 12.16
CA THR A 96 -4.72 13.02 13.61
C THR A 96 -3.33 13.53 13.96
N ASP A 97 -3.27 14.54 14.82
CA ASP A 97 -2.04 15.16 15.38
C ASP A 97 -1.20 14.23 16.29
N ASN A 98 -1.34 12.91 16.15
CA ASN A 98 -0.66 11.93 16.97
C ASN A 98 0.65 11.43 16.31
N ALA A 99 1.60 10.98 17.10
CA ALA A 99 2.98 10.62 16.74
C ALA A 99 3.16 9.52 15.67
N LEU A 100 2.11 8.83 15.24
CA LEU A 100 2.06 8.06 13.99
C LEU A 100 2.20 8.95 12.75
N ASP A 101 2.04 10.22 12.93
CA ASP A 101 1.97 11.29 11.96
C ASP A 101 3.31 11.57 11.27
N ASP A 102 4.44 11.27 11.87
CA ASP A 102 5.76 11.47 11.24
C ASP A 102 6.03 10.51 10.08
N LEU A 103 5.51 9.30 10.13
CA LEU A 103 5.56 8.34 9.02
C LEU A 103 4.54 8.68 7.93
N ALA A 104 3.42 9.27 8.32
CA ALA A 104 2.35 9.70 7.45
C ALA A 104 2.60 11.09 6.82
N LYS A 105 3.36 11.97 7.49
CA LYS A 105 3.72 13.33 7.02
C LYS A 105 4.72 13.35 5.88
N ARG A 106 5.40 12.23 5.58
CA ARG A 106 6.25 12.19 4.38
C ARG A 106 5.35 12.34 3.16
N PRO A 107 5.66 13.30 2.28
CA PRO A 107 4.75 13.69 1.23
C PRO A 107 4.35 12.49 0.39
N TYR A 108 3.11 12.11 0.54
CA TYR A 108 2.39 11.30 -0.42
C TYR A 108 2.57 12.00 -1.78
N ASN A 109 3.39 11.45 -2.64
CA ASN A 109 3.72 12.09 -3.89
C ASN A 109 2.57 11.85 -4.87
N ARG A 110 1.60 12.78 -4.86
CA ARG A 110 0.43 12.79 -5.75
C ARG A 110 0.81 12.84 -7.23
N THR A 111 2.08 13.12 -7.55
CA THR A 111 2.56 13.34 -8.92
C THR A 111 3.20 12.10 -9.56
N HIS A 112 3.16 10.92 -8.93
CA HIS A 112 3.56 9.71 -9.62
C HIS A 112 2.50 9.28 -10.64
N SER A 113 2.41 10.08 -11.71
CA SER A 113 1.62 9.77 -12.91
C SER A 113 2.23 8.66 -13.77
N ASN A 114 3.34 8.09 -13.36
CA ASN A 114 3.98 7.00 -14.06
C ASN A 114 3.59 5.70 -13.35
N ASN A 115 2.66 4.96 -13.88
CA ASN A 115 2.25 3.56 -13.74
C ASN A 115 3.03 2.60 -12.80
N ASN A 116 3.91 3.07 -11.95
CA ASN A 116 4.65 2.35 -10.93
C ASN A 116 4.04 2.61 -9.56
N TYR A 117 2.85 2.07 -9.35
CA TYR A 117 2.22 2.00 -8.04
C TYR A 117 3.07 1.07 -7.18
N THR A 118 3.86 1.67 -6.33
CA THR A 118 4.92 0.99 -5.60
C THR A 118 4.62 1.04 -4.11
N CYS A 119 5.30 0.18 -3.39
CA CYS A 119 5.30 0.24 -1.95
C CYS A 119 5.98 1.53 -1.46
N ASN A 120 5.61 1.98 -0.27
CA ASN A 120 6.21 3.15 0.37
C ASN A 120 7.63 2.85 0.87
N VAL A 121 8.59 2.95 -0.05
CA VAL A 121 10.02 2.68 0.23
C VAL A 121 10.56 3.64 1.29
N ASN A 122 10.05 4.87 1.34
CA ASN A 122 10.48 5.85 2.34
C ASN A 122 10.10 5.43 3.76
N ASN A 123 9.08 4.61 3.91
CA ASN A 123 8.68 4.00 5.18
C ASN A 123 9.26 2.58 5.36
N GLY A 124 10.29 2.24 4.60
CA GLY A 124 11.02 0.98 4.73
C GLY A 124 10.35 -0.23 4.09
N PHE A 125 9.31 -0.09 3.28
CA PHE A 125 8.67 -1.20 2.59
C PHE A 125 9.40 -1.57 1.29
N SER A 126 9.47 -2.87 1.00
CA SER A 126 10.12 -3.38 -0.22
C SER A 126 9.16 -3.38 -1.40
N ASN A 127 9.56 -2.73 -2.50
CA ASN A 127 8.80 -2.73 -3.77
C ASN A 127 8.64 -4.12 -4.41
N ARG A 128 9.39 -5.10 -3.96
CA ARG A 128 9.36 -6.47 -4.52
C ARG A 128 8.37 -7.38 -3.82
N SER A 129 7.69 -6.89 -2.79
CA SER A 129 6.76 -7.72 -2.02
C SER A 129 5.32 -7.46 -2.42
N ARG A 130 4.55 -8.53 -2.56
CA ARG A 130 3.10 -8.45 -2.70
C ARG A 130 2.51 -7.74 -1.48
N LEU A 131 1.53 -6.87 -1.71
CA LEU A 131 0.86 -6.09 -0.66
C LEU A 131 1.81 -5.25 0.21
N CYS A 132 3.02 -4.98 -0.27
CA CYS A 132 4.05 -4.28 0.50
C CYS A 132 4.32 -4.90 1.87
N HIS A 133 4.27 -6.24 1.93
CA HIS A 133 4.34 -6.97 3.19
C HIS A 133 5.77 -7.12 3.74
N SER A 134 6.80 -7.01 2.91
CA SER A 134 8.19 -7.17 3.32
C SER A 134 8.86 -5.83 3.58
N CYS A 135 9.74 -5.80 4.55
CA CYS A 135 10.60 -4.64 4.79
C CYS A 135 11.83 -4.66 3.88
N ASN A 136 12.33 -3.46 3.58
CA ASN A 136 13.56 -3.26 2.81
C ASN A 136 14.79 -3.57 3.68
N ASN A 137 15.97 -3.61 3.04
CA ASN A 137 17.23 -3.75 3.77
C ASN A 137 17.36 -2.62 4.81
N ASN A 138 17.94 -2.94 5.98
CA ASN A 138 18.08 -2.07 7.15
C ASN A 138 16.76 -1.74 7.88
N TYR A 139 15.66 -2.36 7.49
CA TYR A 139 14.38 -2.28 8.19
C TYR A 139 13.97 -3.65 8.72
N ARG A 140 13.34 -3.68 9.88
CA ARG A 140 12.75 -4.87 10.49
C ARG A 140 11.25 -4.71 10.68
N ARG A 141 10.56 -5.81 10.80
CA ARG A 141 9.15 -5.76 11.19
C ARG A 141 8.99 -5.22 12.60
N ALA A 142 8.11 -4.26 12.73
CA ALA A 142 7.73 -3.67 13.99
C ALA A 142 6.20 -3.65 14.10
N GLY A 143 5.66 -4.24 15.17
CA GLY A 143 4.21 -4.29 15.38
C GLY A 143 3.43 -5.01 14.26
N ALA A 144 2.19 -4.57 14.07
CA ALA A 144 1.28 -5.13 13.09
C ALA A 144 1.56 -4.56 11.68
N ASN A 145 2.38 -5.27 10.91
CA ASN A 145 2.63 -4.99 9.48
C ASN A 145 3.34 -3.65 9.16
N GLN A 146 4.10 -3.09 10.11
CA GLN A 146 4.92 -1.90 9.91
C GLN A 146 6.39 -2.28 9.73
N CYS A 147 7.15 -1.41 9.08
CA CYS A 147 8.60 -1.50 8.99
C CYS A 147 9.23 -0.36 9.80
N ALA A 148 10.21 -0.69 10.64
CA ALA A 148 11.01 0.27 11.39
C ALA A 148 12.48 0.07 11.09
N GLU A 149 13.25 1.13 11.15
CA GLU A 149 14.70 1.06 10.99
C GLU A 149 15.31 0.10 12.00
N CYS A 150 16.29 -0.67 11.55
CA CYS A 150 17.07 -1.50 12.47
C CYS A 150 17.87 -0.59 13.40
N PRO A 151 17.90 -0.86 14.71
CA PRO A 151 18.75 -0.09 15.62
C PRO A 151 20.21 -0.26 15.22
N ASP A 152 20.98 0.78 15.41
CA ASP A 152 22.42 0.77 15.17
C ASP A 152 23.09 -0.36 15.94
N ALA A 153 24.07 -1.03 15.30
CA ALA A 153 24.81 -2.10 15.92
C ALA A 153 25.46 -1.69 17.25
N ALA A 154 25.95 -0.45 17.33
CA ALA A 154 26.54 0.11 18.54
C ALA A 154 25.53 0.21 19.70
N ALA A 155 24.31 0.65 19.43
CA ALA A 155 23.25 0.73 20.44
C ALA A 155 22.85 -0.68 20.93
N ASN A 156 22.78 -1.67 20.04
CA ASN A 156 22.48 -3.06 20.39
C ASN A 156 23.56 -3.65 21.31
N TRP A 157 24.85 -3.45 20.96
CA TRP A 157 25.96 -3.91 21.80
C TRP A 157 25.96 -3.24 23.17
N GLY A 158 25.67 -1.95 23.23
CA GLY A 158 25.54 -1.22 24.50
C GLY A 158 24.46 -1.80 25.42
N LEU A 159 23.28 -2.08 24.86
CA LEU A 159 22.17 -2.67 25.61
C LEU A 159 22.47 -4.12 26.07
N MET A 160 23.10 -4.93 25.23
CA MET A 160 23.55 -6.28 25.62
C MET A 160 24.57 -6.23 26.76
N PHE A 161 25.56 -5.33 26.68
CA PHE A 161 26.57 -5.16 27.70
C PHE A 161 25.96 -4.70 29.03
N LEU A 162 25.05 -3.71 28.97
CA LEU A 162 24.31 -3.24 30.15
C LEU A 162 23.50 -4.37 30.82
N GLY A 163 22.79 -5.14 30.02
CA GLY A 163 22.02 -6.30 30.49
C GLY A 163 22.91 -7.34 31.17
N PHE A 164 24.08 -7.64 30.59
CA PHE A 164 25.06 -8.56 31.17
C PHE A 164 25.60 -8.04 32.51
N CYS A 165 25.95 -6.78 32.59
CA CYS A 165 26.39 -6.13 33.84
C CYS A 165 25.32 -6.22 34.94
N MET A 166 24.06 -5.95 34.61
CA MET A 166 22.95 -6.06 35.57
C MET A 166 22.77 -7.48 36.11
N ILE A 167 22.92 -8.49 35.26
CA ILE A 167 22.87 -9.89 35.66
C ILE A 167 24.04 -10.21 36.64
N LEU A 168 25.25 -9.79 36.31
CA LEU A 168 26.42 -10.02 37.19
C LEU A 168 26.23 -9.34 38.56
N ILE A 169 25.76 -8.10 38.59
CA ILE A 169 25.47 -7.38 39.85
C ILE A 169 24.40 -8.15 40.66
N GLY A 170 23.34 -8.61 40.02
CA GLY A 170 22.30 -9.42 40.66
C GLY A 170 22.84 -10.72 41.27
N LEU A 171 23.67 -11.41 40.52
CA LEU A 171 24.28 -12.67 41.00
C LEU A 171 25.24 -12.44 42.19
N THR A 172 26.04 -11.37 42.14
CA THR A 172 26.95 -11.06 43.27
C THR A 172 26.17 -10.63 44.50
N PHE A 173 25.07 -9.92 44.35
CA PHE A 173 24.20 -9.55 45.47
C PHE A 173 23.58 -10.79 46.15
N ILE A 174 23.05 -11.73 45.35
CA ILE A 174 22.46 -12.97 45.83
C ILE A 174 23.52 -13.83 46.57
N ALA A 175 24.72 -13.97 45.98
CA ALA A 175 25.80 -14.70 46.62
C ALA A 175 26.26 -14.05 47.95
N GLY A 176 26.31 -12.72 48.00
CA GLY A 176 26.69 -11.99 49.24
C GLY A 176 25.62 -12.05 50.34
N THR A 177 24.37 -12.25 50.04
CA THR A 177 23.29 -12.42 51.04
C THR A 177 23.12 -13.85 51.54
N ALA A 178 23.74 -14.83 50.87
CA ALA A 178 23.66 -16.25 51.21
C ALA A 178 24.77 -16.72 52.20
N ILE A 179 25.67 -15.83 52.59
CA ILE A 179 26.72 -16.04 53.58
C ILE A 179 26.34 -15.34 54.87
#